data_ba4f31c8741f33b4c56e431ffa48e9ed
#
_entry.id   ba4f31c8741f33b4c56e431ffa48e9ed
#
_cell.length_a   1.000
_cell.length_b   1.000
_cell.length_c   1.000
_cell.angle_alpha   90.00
_cell.angle_beta   90.00
_cell.angle_gamma   90.00
#
_symmetry.space_group_name_H-M   'P 1'
#
loop_
_entity.id
_entity.type
_entity.pdbx_description
1 polymer ?
#
loop_
_entity_poly.entity_id
_entity_poly.type
_entity_poly.pdbx_seq_one_letter_code
_entity_poly.pdbx_strand_id
1 'polypeptide(L)'
;MRLLILLLTCVAFPALKAQPSATGTITKVTLQSPQLNAERGIYIYLPHNYHSSNKKYPVIYMHDAQNLFDDKTAFAGEWRVDETLDSLKAQVIVVGIMHGNETRLKELTPYPNPEYGGGDADAYLDFLVHTVKPYIDNTYRVKKGRRHTYIFGSSLGGLVSYYALIKYPEVFAGAGIFSPSFWFTDDIYRLTESTKKMDAKIYFMAGDSESEQMVSDVERMINLLKQKVKGKNIKLKIIPGGKHNEALWSKQFAEAYLWLIQGE
;
A
#
# COMPACT_ATOMS: atom_id res chain seq x y z
N MET A 1 4.43 -25.99 67.11
CA MET A 1 3.77 -25.45 65.91
C MET A 1 4.82 -24.61 65.17
N ARG A 2 5.49 -25.19 64.16
CA ARG A 2 6.54 -24.50 63.40
C ARG A 2 5.90 -23.90 62.14
N LEU A 3 5.97 -22.57 62.03
CA LEU A 3 5.47 -21.82 60.87
C LEU A 3 6.50 -21.92 59.75
N LEU A 4 6.12 -22.55 58.63
CA LEU A 4 6.94 -22.64 57.43
C LEU A 4 6.64 -21.40 56.58
N ILE A 5 7.60 -20.46 56.48
CA ILE A 5 7.48 -19.29 55.62
C ILE A 5 7.99 -19.73 54.24
N LEU A 6 7.08 -19.84 53.25
CA LEU A 6 7.43 -20.06 51.83
C LEU A 6 7.83 -18.71 51.25
N LEU A 7 9.12 -18.53 50.96
CA LEU A 7 9.61 -17.41 50.16
C LEU A 7 9.33 -17.67 48.69
N LEU A 8 8.36 -16.96 48.12
CA LEU A 8 8.12 -16.91 46.68
C LEU A 8 9.17 -16.00 46.06
N THR A 9 10.19 -16.57 45.41
CA THR A 9 11.14 -15.82 44.59
C THR A 9 10.48 -15.52 43.22
N CYS A 10 10.05 -14.28 42.99
CA CYS A 10 9.67 -13.78 41.67
C CYS A 10 10.92 -13.75 40.77
N VAL A 11 11.02 -14.72 39.87
CA VAL A 11 12.01 -14.67 38.76
C VAL A 11 11.43 -13.71 37.73
N ALA A 12 11.95 -12.49 37.67
CA ALA A 12 11.65 -11.55 36.60
C ALA A 12 12.36 -12.05 35.33
N PHE A 13 11.60 -12.60 34.38
CA PHE A 13 12.10 -12.85 33.05
C PHE A 13 12.33 -11.49 32.35
N PRO A 14 13.55 -11.22 31.80
CA PRO A 14 13.74 -10.06 30.99
C PRO A 14 12.81 -10.15 29.78
N ALA A 15 11.97 -9.13 29.56
CA ALA A 15 11.18 -9.02 28.35
C ALA A 15 12.15 -9.05 27.15
N LEU A 16 12.10 -10.10 26.35
CA LEU A 16 12.83 -10.13 25.07
C LEU A 16 12.31 -8.95 24.26
N LYS A 17 13.15 -7.93 24.06
CA LYS A 17 12.85 -6.89 23.06
C LYS A 17 12.86 -7.59 21.69
N ALA A 18 11.71 -7.62 21.02
CA ALA A 18 11.62 -8.11 19.66
C ALA A 18 12.71 -7.43 18.81
N GLN A 19 13.44 -8.22 18.03
CA GLN A 19 14.40 -7.68 17.06
C GLN A 19 13.61 -7.00 15.92
N PRO A 20 14.16 -5.94 15.26
CA PRO A 20 13.54 -5.42 14.04
C PRO A 20 13.40 -6.53 13.00
N SER A 21 12.25 -6.61 12.32
CA SER A 21 12.02 -7.57 11.23
C SER A 21 12.63 -7.12 9.91
N ALA A 22 12.85 -5.81 9.73
CA ALA A 22 13.40 -5.22 8.52
C ALA A 22 14.72 -5.89 8.09
N THR A 23 14.76 -6.38 6.85
CA THR A 23 15.92 -7.11 6.27
C THR A 23 16.65 -6.31 5.19
N GLY A 24 15.96 -5.45 4.47
CA GLY A 24 16.50 -4.68 3.34
C GLY A 24 17.19 -3.37 3.75
N THR A 25 17.70 -2.66 2.75
CA THR A 25 18.17 -1.28 2.94
C THR A 25 16.96 -0.35 2.96
N ILE A 26 16.49 -0.01 4.15
CA ILE A 26 15.36 0.90 4.34
C ILE A 26 15.87 2.21 4.92
N THR A 27 15.57 3.31 4.24
CA THR A 27 15.87 4.67 4.69
C THR A 27 14.57 5.39 5.00
N LYS A 28 14.52 6.08 6.13
CA LYS A 28 13.40 6.98 6.48
C LYS A 28 13.84 8.42 6.31
N VAL A 29 13.04 9.20 5.57
CA VAL A 29 13.20 10.65 5.44
C VAL A 29 11.89 11.33 5.84
N THR A 30 11.95 12.59 6.21
CA THR A 30 10.77 13.42 6.46
C THR A 30 10.71 14.49 5.39
N LEU A 31 9.56 14.61 4.73
CA LEU A 31 9.29 15.65 3.74
C LEU A 31 8.21 16.60 4.24
N GLN A 32 8.40 17.90 3.99
CA GLN A 32 7.34 18.88 4.15
C GLN A 32 6.30 18.67 3.06
N SER A 33 5.05 18.67 3.45
CA SER A 33 3.91 18.61 2.55
C SER A 33 3.14 19.93 2.56
N PRO A 34 3.38 20.83 1.61
CA PRO A 34 2.56 22.03 1.46
C PRO A 34 1.09 21.71 1.21
N GLN A 35 0.82 20.61 0.49
CA GLN A 35 -0.53 20.18 0.14
C GLN A 35 -1.37 19.73 1.35
N LEU A 36 -0.70 19.14 2.35
CA LEU A 36 -1.34 18.63 3.58
C LEU A 36 -1.10 19.55 4.77
N ASN A 37 -0.32 20.63 4.58
CA ASN A 37 0.15 21.51 5.66
C ASN A 37 0.75 20.71 6.84
N ALA A 38 1.58 19.72 6.55
CA ALA A 38 2.13 18.78 7.53
C ALA A 38 3.46 18.20 7.07
N GLU A 39 4.20 17.61 8.00
CA GLU A 39 5.33 16.75 7.67
C GLU A 39 4.86 15.30 7.46
N ARG A 40 5.54 14.58 6.55
CA ARG A 40 5.31 13.15 6.33
C ARG A 40 6.61 12.36 6.31
N GLY A 41 6.61 11.29 7.08
CA GLY A 41 7.65 10.27 6.98
C GLY A 41 7.50 9.45 5.71
N ILE A 42 8.61 9.26 5.00
CA ILE A 42 8.69 8.45 3.80
C ILE A 42 9.74 7.37 4.04
N TYR A 43 9.34 6.12 3.87
CA TYR A 43 10.25 4.97 3.91
C TYR A 43 10.64 4.59 2.49
N ILE A 44 11.92 4.37 2.25
CA ILE A 44 12.45 4.01 0.94
C ILE A 44 13.18 2.68 1.08
N TYR A 45 12.64 1.62 0.49
CA TYR A 45 13.31 0.35 0.31
C TYR A 45 14.11 0.37 -0.99
N LEU A 46 15.38 -0.03 -0.92
CA LEU A 46 16.28 -0.18 -2.07
C LEU A 46 16.60 -1.66 -2.28
N PRO A 47 16.61 -2.15 -3.53
CA PRO A 47 16.92 -3.55 -3.81
C PRO A 47 18.35 -3.89 -3.39
N HIS A 48 18.58 -5.13 -2.99
CA HIS A 48 19.85 -5.64 -2.43
C HIS A 48 21.11 -5.20 -3.19
N ASN A 49 21.03 -5.16 -4.53
CA ASN A 49 22.16 -4.79 -5.37
C ASN A 49 22.19 -3.30 -5.77
N TYR A 50 21.42 -2.45 -5.10
CA TYR A 50 21.32 -1.04 -5.47
C TYR A 50 22.68 -0.35 -5.45
N HIS A 51 23.46 -0.47 -4.39
CA HIS A 51 24.75 0.21 -4.22
C HIS A 51 25.88 -0.37 -5.09
N SER A 52 25.77 -1.62 -5.52
CA SER A 52 26.76 -2.30 -6.38
C SER A 52 26.44 -2.22 -7.88
N SER A 53 25.38 -1.51 -8.27
CA SER A 53 24.88 -1.45 -9.64
C SER A 53 24.54 -0.01 -10.04
N ASN A 54 24.73 0.31 -11.33
CA ASN A 54 24.29 1.59 -11.92
C ASN A 54 22.91 1.50 -12.59
N LYS A 55 22.17 0.41 -12.36
CA LYS A 55 20.83 0.21 -12.94
C LYS A 55 19.84 1.26 -12.41
N LYS A 56 18.84 1.51 -13.23
CA LYS A 56 17.63 2.27 -12.85
C LYS A 56 16.49 1.31 -12.59
N TYR A 57 15.64 1.62 -11.63
CA TYR A 57 14.61 0.72 -11.11
C TYR A 57 13.20 1.30 -11.31
N PRO A 58 12.17 0.48 -11.58
CA PRO A 58 10.78 0.89 -11.43
C PRO A 58 10.49 1.24 -9.97
N VAL A 59 9.42 1.98 -9.73
CA VAL A 59 9.02 2.44 -8.41
C VAL A 59 7.60 2.01 -8.10
N ILE A 60 7.39 1.47 -6.91
CA ILE A 60 6.08 1.26 -6.30
C ILE A 60 5.90 2.28 -5.18
N TYR A 61 4.86 3.07 -5.24
CA TYR A 61 4.40 3.90 -4.12
C TYR A 61 3.39 3.09 -3.31
N MET A 62 3.56 3.04 -1.99
CA MET A 62 2.67 2.31 -1.09
C MET A 62 2.19 3.21 0.05
N HIS A 63 0.93 3.05 0.42
CA HIS A 63 0.33 3.76 1.54
C HIS A 63 0.62 3.04 2.86
N ASP A 64 0.35 3.71 3.98
CA ASP A 64 0.44 3.14 5.33
C ASP A 64 1.83 2.56 5.66
N ALA A 65 2.88 3.35 5.39
CA ALA A 65 4.28 2.90 5.49
C ALA A 65 4.66 2.33 6.86
N GLN A 66 3.92 2.65 7.91
CA GLN A 66 4.09 2.09 9.26
C GLN A 66 3.99 0.57 9.28
N ASN A 67 3.18 -0.02 8.36
CA ASN A 67 2.85 -1.44 8.33
C ASN A 67 3.68 -2.23 7.29
N LEU A 68 4.63 -1.61 6.58
CA LEU A 68 5.23 -2.24 5.40
C LEU A 68 6.50 -3.05 5.70
N PHE A 69 7.35 -2.60 6.63
CA PHE A 69 8.76 -3.01 6.70
C PHE A 69 9.26 -3.39 8.10
N ASP A 70 8.51 -3.21 9.16
CA ASP A 70 8.94 -3.54 10.52
C ASP A 70 7.73 -3.77 11.42
N ASP A 71 7.64 -4.96 11.99
CA ASP A 71 6.58 -5.37 12.93
C ASP A 71 6.49 -4.44 14.16
N LYS A 72 7.59 -3.79 14.54
CA LYS A 72 7.58 -2.82 15.66
C LYS A 72 6.84 -1.53 15.36
N THR A 73 6.75 -1.13 14.08
CA THR A 73 6.02 0.08 13.66
C THR A 73 4.61 -0.22 13.19
N ALA A 74 4.35 -1.48 12.89
CA ALA A 74 3.07 -1.94 12.38
C ALA A 74 1.97 -1.89 13.45
N PHE A 75 0.79 -1.37 13.08
CA PHE A 75 -0.35 -1.26 14.00
C PHE A 75 -1.10 -2.58 14.17
N ALA A 76 -1.30 -3.32 13.08
CA ALA A 76 -2.09 -4.55 13.07
C ALA A 76 -1.38 -5.73 12.39
N GLY A 77 -0.05 -5.65 12.32
CA GLY A 77 0.81 -6.61 11.65
C GLY A 77 1.55 -6.00 10.46
N GLU A 78 2.54 -6.71 9.99
CA GLU A 78 3.45 -6.26 8.97
C GLU A 78 3.14 -6.88 7.61
N TRP A 79 3.30 -6.09 6.53
CA TRP A 79 3.20 -6.58 5.15
C TRP A 79 4.43 -7.38 4.70
N ARG A 80 5.57 -7.21 5.36
CA ARG A 80 6.82 -7.90 5.03
C ARG A 80 7.24 -7.66 3.58
N VAL A 81 7.20 -6.41 3.17
CA VAL A 81 7.46 -6.02 1.78
C VAL A 81 8.92 -6.24 1.41
N ASP A 82 9.83 -5.86 2.28
CA ASP A 82 11.27 -5.99 2.06
C ASP A 82 11.73 -7.46 2.07
N GLU A 83 11.30 -8.29 3.04
CA GLU A 83 11.64 -9.72 3.05
C GLU A 83 11.11 -10.42 1.79
N THR A 84 9.89 -10.07 1.37
CA THR A 84 9.30 -10.62 0.15
C THR A 84 10.12 -10.24 -1.08
N LEU A 85 10.47 -8.96 -1.22
CA LEU A 85 11.24 -8.47 -2.37
C LEU A 85 12.68 -8.98 -2.36
N ASP A 86 13.31 -9.09 -1.19
CA ASP A 86 14.65 -9.67 -1.04
C ASP A 86 14.66 -11.16 -1.41
N SER A 87 13.66 -11.91 -0.97
CA SER A 87 13.47 -13.33 -1.33
C SER A 87 13.34 -13.52 -2.85
N LEU A 88 12.61 -12.63 -3.51
CA LEU A 88 12.42 -12.62 -4.97
C LEU A 88 13.62 -12.03 -5.72
N LYS A 89 14.63 -11.50 -5.05
CA LYS A 89 15.73 -10.71 -5.65
C LYS A 89 15.20 -9.60 -6.56
N ALA A 90 14.13 -8.97 -6.12
CA ALA A 90 13.34 -8.03 -6.89
C ALA A 90 14.17 -6.80 -7.28
N GLN A 91 13.94 -6.30 -8.49
CA GLN A 91 14.65 -5.13 -9.03
C GLN A 91 13.69 -3.93 -9.06
N VAL A 92 13.30 -3.46 -7.88
CA VAL A 92 12.29 -2.40 -7.68
C VAL A 92 12.66 -1.54 -6.46
N ILE A 93 12.32 -0.26 -6.50
CA ILE A 93 12.35 0.63 -5.34
C ILE A 93 10.91 0.71 -4.80
N VAL A 94 10.74 0.59 -3.49
CA VAL A 94 9.43 0.85 -2.86
C VAL A 94 9.52 2.13 -2.03
N VAL A 95 8.51 2.97 -2.18
CA VAL A 95 8.37 4.25 -1.48
C VAL A 95 7.09 4.19 -0.65
N GLY A 96 7.23 3.93 0.63
CA GLY A 96 6.14 3.92 1.58
C GLY A 96 5.85 5.32 2.13
N ILE A 97 4.59 5.76 2.06
CA ILE A 97 4.13 7.02 2.61
C ILE A 97 3.42 6.75 3.94
N MET A 98 3.92 7.34 5.03
CA MET A 98 3.22 7.26 6.32
C MET A 98 1.88 7.98 6.25
N HIS A 99 0.85 7.38 6.81
CA HIS A 99 -0.42 8.08 6.99
C HIS A 99 -0.35 9.12 8.11
N GLY A 100 -1.25 10.08 8.11
CA GLY A 100 -1.32 11.15 9.09
C GLY A 100 -2.04 10.79 10.39
N ASN A 101 -2.06 9.50 10.79
CA ASN A 101 -2.81 9.02 11.95
C ASN A 101 -4.30 9.40 11.89
N GLU A 102 -4.72 10.40 12.65
CA GLU A 102 -6.11 10.86 12.70
C GLU A 102 -6.62 11.39 11.34
N THR A 103 -5.72 11.88 10.48
CA THR A 103 -6.09 12.38 9.15
C THR A 103 -6.13 11.27 8.08
N ARG A 104 -5.74 10.02 8.42
CA ARG A 104 -5.66 8.91 7.45
C ARG A 104 -6.94 8.70 6.66
N LEU A 105 -8.09 8.66 7.35
CA LEU A 105 -9.38 8.48 6.69
C LEU A 105 -9.63 9.61 5.69
N LYS A 106 -9.38 10.85 6.09
CA LYS A 106 -9.58 12.03 5.28
C LYS A 106 -8.68 12.05 4.05
N GLU A 107 -7.40 11.72 4.24
CA GLU A 107 -6.36 11.71 3.19
C GLU A 107 -6.51 10.56 2.18
N LEU A 108 -7.08 9.43 2.58
CA LEU A 108 -7.17 8.25 1.71
C LEU A 108 -8.56 8.04 1.08
N THR A 109 -9.47 9.01 1.22
CA THR A 109 -10.81 8.93 0.63
C THR A 109 -11.03 10.08 -0.36
N PRO A 110 -11.44 9.77 -1.62
CA PRO A 110 -11.64 10.78 -2.67
C PRO A 110 -12.90 11.64 -2.47
N TYR A 111 -13.89 11.10 -1.78
CA TYR A 111 -15.18 11.73 -1.53
C TYR A 111 -15.56 11.60 -0.07
N PRO A 112 -16.29 12.57 0.50
CA PRO A 112 -16.75 12.47 1.88
C PRO A 112 -17.86 11.43 2.01
N ASN A 113 -17.84 10.70 3.12
CA ASN A 113 -18.94 9.86 3.56
C ASN A 113 -19.80 10.65 4.57
N PRO A 114 -21.14 10.58 4.51
CA PRO A 114 -22.01 11.32 5.44
C PRO A 114 -21.79 10.99 6.92
N GLU A 115 -21.39 9.75 7.23
CA GLU A 115 -21.16 9.27 8.59
C GLU A 115 -19.71 9.48 9.07
N TYR A 116 -18.74 9.21 8.17
CA TYR A 116 -17.31 9.18 8.54
C TYR A 116 -16.51 10.41 8.09
N GLY A 117 -17.11 11.30 7.29
CA GLY A 117 -16.38 12.44 6.71
C GLY A 117 -15.40 11.99 5.61
N GLY A 118 -14.22 12.57 5.54
CA GLY A 118 -13.22 12.27 4.51
C GLY A 118 -13.21 13.26 3.35
N GLY A 119 -12.63 12.87 2.20
CA GLY A 119 -12.75 13.62 0.95
C GLY A 119 -11.53 14.44 0.53
N ASP A 120 -10.35 14.28 1.15
CA ASP A 120 -9.14 15.07 0.84
C ASP A 120 -8.07 14.27 0.06
N ALA A 121 -8.44 13.15 -0.57
CA ALA A 121 -7.47 12.35 -1.34
C ALA A 121 -6.80 13.15 -2.48
N ASP A 122 -7.43 14.21 -2.98
CA ASP A 122 -6.81 15.10 -3.96
C ASP A 122 -5.55 15.76 -3.41
N ALA A 123 -5.60 16.33 -2.21
CA ALA A 123 -4.44 16.94 -1.56
C ALA A 123 -3.35 15.91 -1.24
N TYR A 124 -3.73 14.71 -0.81
CA TYR A 124 -2.79 13.62 -0.54
C TYR A 124 -2.09 13.12 -1.82
N LEU A 125 -2.84 12.89 -2.88
CA LEU A 125 -2.25 12.46 -4.16
C LEU A 125 -1.42 13.57 -4.80
N ASP A 126 -1.82 14.84 -4.63
CA ASP A 126 -1.03 16.00 -5.06
C ASP A 126 0.32 16.04 -4.34
N PHE A 127 0.35 15.77 -3.02
CA PHE A 127 1.60 15.60 -2.27
C PHE A 127 2.44 14.45 -2.83
N LEU A 128 1.85 13.29 -3.08
CA LEU A 128 2.57 12.14 -3.63
C LEU A 128 3.18 12.47 -5.00
N VAL A 129 2.39 13.08 -5.89
CA VAL A 129 2.79 13.29 -7.30
C VAL A 129 3.71 14.50 -7.46
N HIS A 130 3.49 15.59 -6.71
CA HIS A 130 4.21 16.86 -6.90
C HIS A 130 5.28 17.14 -5.85
N THR A 131 5.34 16.36 -4.76
CA THR A 131 6.40 16.50 -3.73
C THR A 131 7.21 15.22 -3.59
N VAL A 132 6.56 14.09 -3.25
CA VAL A 132 7.29 12.82 -3.00
C VAL A 132 7.95 12.30 -4.27
N LYS A 133 7.19 12.16 -5.37
CA LYS A 133 7.71 11.61 -6.61
C LYS A 133 8.88 12.41 -7.19
N PRO A 134 8.86 13.75 -7.31
CA PRO A 134 10.01 14.52 -7.73
C PRO A 134 11.24 14.34 -6.82
N TYR A 135 11.06 14.28 -5.51
CA TYR A 135 12.15 13.98 -4.59
C TYR A 135 12.79 12.62 -4.89
N ILE A 136 11.99 11.56 -5.05
CA ILE A 136 12.46 10.22 -5.40
C ILE A 136 13.15 10.20 -6.76
N ASP A 137 12.57 10.82 -7.78
CA ASP A 137 13.09 10.89 -9.15
C ASP A 137 14.45 11.62 -9.24
N ASN A 138 14.73 12.52 -8.32
CA ASN A 138 15.99 13.30 -8.30
C ASN A 138 17.04 12.69 -7.36
N THR A 139 16.63 11.93 -6.36
CA THR A 139 17.53 11.40 -5.34
C THR A 139 17.99 9.98 -5.67
N TYR A 140 17.13 9.17 -6.31
CA TYR A 140 17.39 7.75 -6.54
C TYR A 140 17.48 7.40 -8.03
N ARG A 141 18.15 6.28 -8.34
CA ARG A 141 18.25 5.76 -9.71
C ARG A 141 16.95 5.08 -10.14
N VAL A 142 15.98 5.86 -10.54
CA VAL A 142 14.67 5.38 -10.98
C VAL A 142 14.54 5.39 -12.51
N LYS A 143 13.74 4.47 -13.02
CA LYS A 143 13.21 4.54 -14.39
C LYS A 143 12.06 5.55 -14.37
N LYS A 144 12.34 6.78 -14.83
CA LYS A 144 11.33 7.85 -14.87
C LYS A 144 10.21 7.52 -15.87
N GLY A 145 9.04 8.07 -15.58
CA GLY A 145 7.87 7.99 -16.44
C GLY A 145 6.90 6.88 -16.09
N ARG A 146 5.69 7.03 -16.59
CA ARG A 146 4.49 6.27 -16.27
C ARG A 146 4.70 4.76 -16.29
N ARG A 147 5.34 4.20 -17.34
CA ARG A 147 5.49 2.75 -17.55
C ARG A 147 6.22 2.01 -16.41
N HIS A 148 6.89 2.75 -15.54
CA HIS A 148 7.71 2.22 -14.46
C HIS A 148 7.26 2.72 -13.07
N THR A 149 6.06 3.30 -12.99
CA THR A 149 5.50 3.87 -11.76
C THR A 149 4.19 3.15 -11.42
N TYR A 150 4.13 2.60 -10.22
CA TYR A 150 3.00 1.81 -9.73
C TYR A 150 2.57 2.32 -8.36
N ILE A 151 1.32 2.02 -7.97
CA ILE A 151 0.76 2.42 -6.67
C ILE A 151 0.03 1.24 -6.04
N PHE A 152 0.29 0.97 -4.77
CA PHE A 152 -0.27 -0.18 -4.05
C PHE A 152 -0.85 0.25 -2.71
N GLY A 153 -1.92 -0.41 -2.29
CA GLY A 153 -2.46 -0.22 -0.95
C GLY A 153 -3.61 -1.16 -0.63
N SER A 154 -3.96 -1.20 0.66
CA SER A 154 -5.08 -1.98 1.17
C SER A 154 -6.15 -1.10 1.80
N SER A 155 -7.37 -1.61 1.88
CA SER A 155 -8.47 -0.91 2.54
C SER A 155 -8.71 0.48 1.93
N LEU A 156 -8.65 1.55 2.72
CA LEU A 156 -8.66 2.93 2.21
C LEU A 156 -7.45 3.22 1.30
N GLY A 157 -6.28 2.61 1.58
CA GLY A 157 -5.12 2.67 0.70
C GLY A 157 -5.37 2.02 -0.66
N GLY A 158 -6.18 0.95 -0.71
CA GLY A 158 -6.66 0.35 -1.96
C GLY A 158 -7.62 1.26 -2.71
N LEU A 159 -8.52 1.93 -2.00
CA LEU A 159 -9.45 2.91 -2.57
C LEU A 159 -8.70 4.08 -3.22
N VAL A 160 -7.75 4.70 -2.50
CA VAL A 160 -6.96 5.83 -3.04
C VAL A 160 -6.00 5.39 -4.14
N SER A 161 -5.46 4.15 -4.10
CA SER A 161 -4.65 3.60 -5.19
C SER A 161 -5.47 3.46 -6.48
N TYR A 162 -6.72 3.02 -6.37
CA TYR A 162 -7.64 2.97 -7.50
C TYR A 162 -7.95 4.39 -8.03
N TYR A 163 -8.27 5.31 -7.13
CA TYR A 163 -8.53 6.70 -7.48
C TYR A 163 -7.36 7.37 -8.18
N ALA A 164 -6.13 7.08 -7.75
CA ALA A 164 -4.91 7.61 -8.36
C ALA A 164 -4.76 7.24 -9.84
N LEU A 165 -5.22 6.04 -10.26
CA LEU A 165 -5.19 5.66 -11.69
C LEU A 165 -6.11 6.52 -12.56
N ILE A 166 -7.20 7.04 -11.98
CA ILE A 166 -8.15 7.90 -12.69
C ILE A 166 -7.69 9.35 -12.65
N LYS A 167 -7.20 9.80 -11.49
CA LYS A 167 -6.78 11.19 -11.26
C LYS A 167 -5.48 11.55 -11.96
N TYR A 168 -4.52 10.60 -11.99
CA TYR A 168 -3.17 10.78 -12.56
C TYR A 168 -2.81 9.66 -13.56
N PRO A 169 -3.61 9.53 -14.65
CA PRO A 169 -3.39 8.46 -15.63
C PRO A 169 -2.06 8.57 -16.39
N GLU A 170 -1.43 9.76 -16.38
CA GLU A 170 -0.10 10.02 -16.95
C GLU A 170 1.04 9.62 -16.00
N VAL A 171 0.76 9.37 -14.72
CA VAL A 171 1.77 9.05 -13.70
C VAL A 171 1.87 7.55 -13.46
N PHE A 172 0.75 6.86 -13.29
CA PHE A 172 0.73 5.45 -12.88
C PHE A 172 0.39 4.49 -14.02
N ALA A 173 1.22 3.47 -14.22
CA ALA A 173 0.99 2.40 -15.19
C ALA A 173 0.04 1.32 -14.67
N GLY A 174 -0.06 1.18 -13.35
CA GLY A 174 -0.91 0.17 -12.74
C GLY A 174 -0.96 0.28 -11.22
N ALA A 175 -1.87 -0.49 -10.64
CA ALA A 175 -2.09 -0.53 -9.20
C ALA A 175 -2.29 -1.95 -8.67
N GLY A 176 -1.77 -2.19 -7.47
CA GLY A 176 -2.10 -3.33 -6.61
C GLY A 176 -3.13 -2.90 -5.56
N ILE A 177 -4.33 -3.39 -5.67
CA ILE A 177 -5.50 -2.97 -4.91
C ILE A 177 -5.97 -4.13 -4.04
N PHE A 178 -5.70 -4.03 -2.74
CA PHE A 178 -5.96 -5.08 -1.76
C PHE A 178 -7.15 -4.70 -0.89
N SER A 179 -8.18 -5.55 -0.88
CA SER A 179 -9.37 -5.37 -0.01
C SER A 179 -9.89 -3.92 0.01
N PRO A 180 -10.15 -3.30 -1.15
CA PRO A 180 -10.42 -1.86 -1.24
C PRO A 180 -11.72 -1.47 -0.55
N SER A 181 -11.73 -0.34 0.16
CA SER A 181 -12.91 0.22 0.82
C SER A 181 -13.88 0.88 -0.18
N PHE A 182 -14.33 0.16 -1.21
CA PHE A 182 -15.29 0.69 -2.19
C PHE A 182 -16.68 0.95 -1.60
N TRP A 183 -17.00 0.33 -0.46
CA TRP A 183 -18.21 0.59 0.31
C TRP A 183 -18.30 2.02 0.86
N PHE A 184 -17.15 2.72 0.93
CA PHE A 184 -17.06 4.02 1.61
C PHE A 184 -17.96 5.09 0.96
N THR A 185 -18.06 5.09 -0.37
CA THR A 185 -18.97 5.98 -1.11
C THR A 185 -19.29 5.45 -2.51
N ASP A 186 -20.53 5.57 -2.96
CA ASP A 186 -20.92 5.25 -4.34
C ASP A 186 -20.31 6.17 -5.39
N ASP A 187 -19.77 7.32 -5.00
CA ASP A 187 -19.17 8.28 -5.94
C ASP A 187 -17.94 7.72 -6.66
N ILE A 188 -17.25 6.74 -6.07
CA ILE A 188 -16.13 6.06 -6.75
C ILE A 188 -16.60 5.24 -7.95
N TYR A 189 -17.80 4.65 -7.88
CA TYR A 189 -18.42 3.92 -8.99
C TYR A 189 -18.92 4.89 -10.06
N ARG A 190 -19.57 6.01 -9.67
CA ARG A 190 -20.03 7.07 -10.59
C ARG A 190 -18.85 7.69 -11.33
N LEU A 191 -17.73 7.95 -10.63
CA LEU A 191 -16.50 8.40 -11.26
C LEU A 191 -16.00 7.40 -12.29
N THR A 192 -15.99 6.11 -11.94
CA THR A 192 -15.58 5.04 -12.87
C THR A 192 -16.48 5.00 -14.09
N GLU A 193 -17.80 5.11 -13.93
CA GLU A 193 -18.76 5.15 -15.06
C GLU A 193 -18.48 6.29 -16.03
N SER A 194 -18.14 7.48 -15.52
CA SER A 194 -17.83 8.66 -16.33
C SER A 194 -16.42 8.66 -16.93
N THR A 195 -15.52 7.81 -16.42
CA THR A 195 -14.12 7.75 -16.88
C THR A 195 -14.01 7.20 -18.29
N LYS A 196 -13.09 7.77 -19.08
CA LYS A 196 -12.72 7.27 -20.41
C LYS A 196 -11.94 5.95 -20.33
N LYS A 197 -11.54 5.39 -21.48
CA LYS A 197 -10.67 4.22 -21.52
C LYS A 197 -9.36 4.47 -20.76
N MET A 198 -8.98 3.51 -19.94
CA MET A 198 -7.77 3.53 -19.13
C MET A 198 -6.76 2.51 -19.69
N ASP A 199 -5.52 2.95 -19.86
CA ASP A 199 -4.40 2.08 -20.21
C ASP A 199 -3.60 1.74 -18.95
N ALA A 200 -4.17 1.00 -18.03
CA ALA A 200 -3.55 0.62 -16.76
C ALA A 200 -3.62 -0.90 -16.56
N LYS A 201 -2.65 -1.47 -15.82
CA LYS A 201 -2.75 -2.83 -15.26
C LYS A 201 -3.26 -2.75 -13.84
N ILE A 202 -4.28 -3.52 -13.50
CA ILE A 202 -4.94 -3.45 -12.21
C ILE A 202 -5.06 -4.86 -11.61
N TYR A 203 -4.39 -5.06 -10.49
CA TYR A 203 -4.50 -6.27 -9.70
C TYR A 203 -5.42 -6.02 -8.52
N PHE A 204 -6.55 -6.72 -8.47
CA PHE A 204 -7.46 -6.73 -7.33
C PHE A 204 -7.27 -8.00 -6.51
N MET A 205 -7.27 -7.86 -5.21
CA MET A 205 -7.31 -8.96 -4.27
C MET A 205 -8.27 -8.65 -3.13
N ALA A 206 -9.07 -9.64 -2.71
CA ALA A 206 -9.91 -9.58 -1.52
C ALA A 206 -10.07 -10.97 -0.90
N GLY A 207 -10.35 -11.01 0.40
CA GLY A 207 -10.81 -12.22 1.08
C GLY A 207 -12.33 -12.32 1.05
N ASP A 208 -12.87 -13.54 0.97
CA ASP A 208 -14.32 -13.76 0.98
C ASP A 208 -14.93 -13.77 2.39
N SER A 209 -14.09 -13.68 3.43
CA SER A 209 -14.50 -13.65 4.84
C SER A 209 -14.17 -12.31 5.52
N GLU A 210 -14.04 -11.21 4.74
CA GLU A 210 -13.75 -9.87 5.24
C GLU A 210 -15.04 -9.14 5.66
N SER A 211 -16.03 -9.11 4.80
CA SER A 211 -17.39 -8.61 5.02
C SER A 211 -18.33 -9.21 3.98
N GLU A 212 -19.63 -9.06 4.18
CA GLU A 212 -20.66 -9.52 3.23
C GLU A 212 -20.56 -8.82 1.87
N GLN A 213 -20.06 -7.57 1.84
CA GLN A 213 -20.02 -6.74 0.62
C GLN A 213 -18.67 -6.75 -0.08
N MET A 214 -17.57 -7.14 0.57
CA MET A 214 -16.22 -6.97 0.02
C MET A 214 -16.06 -7.55 -1.40
N VAL A 215 -16.47 -8.79 -1.60
CA VAL A 215 -16.33 -9.46 -2.90
C VAL A 215 -17.25 -8.82 -3.94
N SER A 216 -18.51 -8.57 -3.58
CA SER A 216 -19.50 -7.96 -4.49
C SER A 216 -19.12 -6.54 -4.90
N ASP A 217 -18.53 -5.75 -4.00
CA ASP A 217 -18.04 -4.41 -4.30
C ASP A 217 -16.88 -4.42 -5.30
N VAL A 218 -15.94 -5.33 -5.13
CA VAL A 218 -14.83 -5.50 -6.07
C VAL A 218 -15.33 -5.99 -7.42
N GLU A 219 -16.24 -6.96 -7.45
CA GLU A 219 -16.83 -7.46 -8.70
C GLU A 219 -17.67 -6.39 -9.43
N ARG A 220 -18.45 -5.58 -8.69
CA ARG A 220 -19.15 -4.41 -9.22
C ARG A 220 -18.18 -3.46 -9.92
N MET A 221 -17.06 -3.12 -9.27
CA MET A 221 -16.02 -2.26 -9.85
C MET A 221 -15.41 -2.86 -11.11
N ILE A 222 -15.06 -4.14 -11.08
CA ILE A 222 -14.48 -4.84 -12.25
C ILE A 222 -15.48 -4.87 -13.42
N ASN A 223 -16.76 -5.05 -13.16
CA ASN A 223 -17.78 -5.04 -14.22
C ASN A 223 -17.85 -3.68 -14.93
N LEU A 224 -17.71 -2.58 -14.22
CA LEU A 224 -17.59 -1.24 -14.82
C LEU A 224 -16.29 -1.09 -15.63
N LEU A 225 -15.20 -1.66 -15.14
CA LEU A 225 -13.89 -1.56 -15.80
C LEU A 225 -13.75 -2.39 -17.07
N LYS A 226 -14.52 -3.46 -17.25
CA LYS A 226 -14.43 -4.35 -18.43
C LYS A 226 -14.55 -3.62 -19.77
N GLN A 227 -15.28 -2.52 -19.81
CA GLN A 227 -15.44 -1.70 -21.01
C GLN A 227 -14.37 -0.61 -21.16
N LYS A 228 -13.57 -0.37 -20.14
CA LYS A 228 -12.63 0.76 -20.03
C LYS A 228 -11.17 0.31 -20.04
N VAL A 229 -10.90 -0.88 -19.52
CA VAL A 229 -9.58 -1.48 -19.40
C VAL A 229 -9.56 -2.78 -20.22
N LYS A 230 -8.45 -3.05 -20.92
CA LYS A 230 -8.30 -4.34 -21.64
C LYS A 230 -8.35 -5.50 -20.63
N GLY A 231 -9.16 -6.54 -20.90
CA GLY A 231 -9.38 -7.64 -19.95
C GLY A 231 -8.10 -8.29 -19.43
N LYS A 232 -7.07 -8.46 -20.29
CA LYS A 232 -5.75 -8.97 -19.87
C LYS A 232 -4.99 -8.08 -18.89
N ASN A 233 -5.44 -6.84 -18.72
CA ASN A 233 -4.85 -5.86 -17.80
C ASN A 233 -5.60 -5.78 -16.47
N ILE A 234 -6.62 -6.62 -16.26
CA ILE A 234 -7.32 -6.77 -14.98
C ILE A 234 -7.11 -8.18 -14.48
N LYS A 235 -6.65 -8.32 -13.24
CA LYS A 235 -6.59 -9.59 -12.52
C LYS A 235 -7.34 -9.47 -11.21
N LEU A 236 -8.19 -10.43 -10.93
CA LEU A 236 -8.89 -10.57 -9.65
C LEU A 236 -8.43 -11.85 -8.96
N LYS A 237 -8.15 -11.76 -7.67
CA LYS A 237 -7.90 -12.89 -6.81
C LYS A 237 -8.76 -12.81 -5.55
N ILE A 238 -9.66 -13.77 -5.41
CA ILE A 238 -10.45 -13.94 -4.17
C ILE A 238 -9.81 -15.06 -3.35
N ILE A 239 -9.57 -14.79 -2.07
CA ILE A 239 -8.91 -15.71 -1.15
C ILE A 239 -9.96 -16.35 -0.24
N PRO A 240 -10.20 -17.67 -0.36
CA PRO A 240 -11.13 -18.39 0.51
C PRO A 240 -10.70 -18.28 1.99
N GLY A 241 -11.64 -17.91 2.87
CA GLY A 241 -11.39 -17.69 4.29
C GLY A 241 -10.52 -16.48 4.61
N GLY A 242 -10.17 -15.67 3.61
CA GLY A 242 -9.37 -14.46 3.78
C GLY A 242 -10.08 -13.42 4.62
N LYS A 243 -9.37 -12.81 5.59
CA LYS A 243 -9.86 -11.77 6.50
C LYS A 243 -9.17 -10.45 6.23
N HIS A 244 -9.80 -9.34 6.56
CA HIS A 244 -9.30 -7.97 6.36
C HIS A 244 -8.13 -7.65 7.30
N ASN A 245 -6.93 -8.07 6.94
CA ASN A 245 -5.72 -7.82 7.75
C ASN A 245 -4.43 -7.93 6.93
N GLU A 246 -3.36 -7.42 7.54
CA GLU A 246 -2.02 -7.38 6.97
C GLU A 246 -1.46 -8.79 6.68
N ALA A 247 -1.79 -9.80 7.47
CA ALA A 247 -1.35 -11.18 7.24
C ALA A 247 -1.89 -11.77 5.92
N LEU A 248 -3.11 -11.39 5.52
CA LEU A 248 -3.66 -11.73 4.20
C LEU A 248 -2.89 -11.00 3.11
N TRP A 249 -2.75 -9.68 3.23
CA TRP A 249 -2.16 -8.83 2.20
C TRP A 249 -0.68 -9.15 1.98
N SER A 250 0.07 -9.37 3.04
CA SER A 250 1.47 -9.82 3.00
C SER A 250 1.66 -11.07 2.14
N LYS A 251 0.83 -12.10 2.35
CA LYS A 251 0.89 -13.37 1.60
C LYS A 251 0.59 -13.21 0.10
N GLN A 252 -0.13 -12.16 -0.29
CA GLN A 252 -0.54 -11.94 -1.68
C GLN A 252 0.32 -10.89 -2.41
N PHE A 253 1.18 -10.17 -1.69
CA PHE A 253 2.01 -9.10 -2.26
C PHE A 253 2.94 -9.58 -3.36
N ALA A 254 3.60 -10.72 -3.17
CA ALA A 254 4.52 -11.31 -4.15
C ALA A 254 3.85 -11.52 -5.53
N GLU A 255 2.65 -12.10 -5.55
CA GLU A 255 1.92 -12.36 -6.80
C GLU A 255 1.51 -11.06 -7.51
N ALA A 256 1.04 -10.06 -6.74
CA ALA A 256 0.69 -8.76 -7.30
C ALA A 256 1.91 -8.07 -7.93
N TYR A 257 3.06 -8.11 -7.24
CA TYR A 257 4.32 -7.58 -7.73
C TYR A 257 4.76 -8.26 -9.03
N LEU A 258 4.80 -9.59 -9.07
CA LEU A 258 5.22 -10.37 -10.23
C LEU A 258 4.33 -10.07 -11.44
N TRP A 259 3.03 -10.10 -11.24
CA TRP A 259 2.09 -9.88 -12.34
C TRP A 259 2.12 -8.44 -12.86
N LEU A 260 2.19 -7.43 -11.99
CA LEU A 260 2.15 -6.02 -12.39
C LEU A 260 3.45 -5.57 -13.06
N ILE A 261 4.59 -5.98 -12.51
CA ILE A 261 5.89 -5.38 -12.81
C ILE A 261 6.78 -6.29 -13.65
N GLN A 262 6.78 -7.60 -13.39
CA GLN A 262 7.55 -8.55 -14.18
C GLN A 262 6.77 -9.11 -15.37
N GLY A 263 5.45 -9.05 -15.34
CA GLY A 263 4.60 -9.46 -16.45
C GLY A 263 4.26 -10.94 -16.48
N GLU A 264 4.44 -11.63 -15.34
CA GLU A 264 4.15 -13.06 -15.13
C GLU A 264 2.69 -13.32 -14.77
#